data_7b527d1eef8c61eea2c1b6351b86dcdf
#
_entry.id   7b527d1eef8c61eea2c1b6351b86dcdf
#
_cell.length_a   1.000
_cell.length_b   1.000
_cell.length_c   1.000
_cell.angle_alpha   90.00
_cell.angle_beta   90.00
_cell.angle_gamma   90.00
#
_symmetry.space_group_name_H-M   'P 1'
#
loop_
_entity.id
_entity.type
_entity.pdbx_description
1 polymer ?
#
loop_
_entity_poly.entity_id
_entity_poly.type
_entity_poly.pdbx_seq_one_letter_code
_entity_poly.pdbx_strand_id
1 'polypeptide(L)'
;GTNVGRITKGAAYGMKARAALYAKRWGDAIDACNEVLKLNYSLLQGTTANDYYKIFTSVNNSELILPVYFQQGKNAKQHSFDIYVCPPYDWKAAGVTEGSVGAAVTPSDEYASSFDIKVNGSYQSFDWSNLSSYNNAPFTNREPRFYASILYNGATWKGRTLQLYVDGNDGYM
;
A
#
# COMPACT_ATOMS: atom_id res chain seq x y z
N GLY A 1 -17.30 14.07 -22.33
CA GLY A 1 -17.95 14.08 -21.02
C GLY A 1 -17.32 13.02 -20.16
N THR A 2 -16.68 13.43 -19.11
CA THR A 2 -16.02 12.52 -18.14
C THR A 2 -17.09 11.83 -17.31
N ASN A 3 -17.26 10.53 -17.52
CA ASN A 3 -18.14 9.68 -16.70
C ASN A 3 -17.43 9.26 -15.38
N VAL A 4 -16.75 10.20 -14.73
CA VAL A 4 -16.08 9.95 -13.46
C VAL A 4 -17.10 9.48 -12.42
N GLY A 5 -16.81 8.36 -11.74
CA GLY A 5 -17.70 7.77 -10.74
C GLY A 5 -18.79 6.83 -11.28
N ARG A 6 -18.86 6.60 -12.60
CA ARG A 6 -19.74 5.58 -13.19
C ARG A 6 -18.98 4.33 -13.56
N ILE A 7 -19.67 3.19 -13.60
CA ILE A 7 -19.11 1.93 -14.09
C ILE A 7 -18.74 2.08 -15.56
N THR A 8 -17.47 1.92 -15.87
CA THR A 8 -16.92 1.96 -17.23
C THR A 8 -16.85 0.55 -17.83
N LYS A 9 -16.59 0.46 -19.14
CA LYS A 9 -16.31 -0.83 -19.81
C LYS A 9 -15.11 -1.53 -19.14
N GLY A 10 -14.06 -0.79 -18.79
CA GLY A 10 -12.90 -1.34 -18.08
C GLY A 10 -13.25 -1.88 -16.70
N ALA A 11 -14.09 -1.16 -15.94
CA ALA A 11 -14.56 -1.63 -14.65
C ALA A 11 -15.36 -2.95 -14.77
N ALA A 12 -16.24 -3.07 -15.77
CA ALA A 12 -17.01 -4.28 -16.00
C ALA A 12 -16.10 -5.49 -16.33
N TYR A 13 -15.13 -5.30 -17.23
CA TYR A 13 -14.17 -6.36 -17.56
C TYR A 13 -13.21 -6.67 -16.40
N GLY A 14 -12.75 -5.68 -15.66
CA GLY A 14 -11.91 -5.91 -14.47
C GLY A 14 -12.64 -6.74 -13.41
N MET A 15 -13.91 -6.43 -13.16
CA MET A 15 -14.74 -7.24 -12.24
C MET A 15 -15.00 -8.65 -12.79
N LYS A 16 -15.26 -8.79 -14.10
CA LYS A 16 -15.42 -10.10 -14.75
C LYS A 16 -14.14 -10.94 -14.60
N ALA A 17 -12.97 -10.37 -14.87
CA ALA A 17 -11.69 -11.04 -14.71
C ALA A 17 -11.49 -11.55 -13.27
N ARG A 18 -11.77 -10.70 -12.29
CA ARG A 18 -11.66 -11.04 -10.87
C ARG A 18 -12.63 -12.16 -10.47
N ALA A 19 -13.88 -12.09 -10.88
CA ALA A 19 -14.87 -13.12 -10.61
C ALA A 19 -14.50 -14.46 -11.26
N ALA A 20 -14.04 -14.45 -12.51
CA ALA A 20 -13.58 -15.63 -13.22
C ALA A 20 -12.35 -16.27 -12.57
N LEU A 21 -11.40 -15.46 -12.07
CA LEU A 21 -10.23 -15.91 -11.33
C LEU A 21 -10.63 -16.71 -10.07
N TYR A 22 -11.53 -16.17 -9.24
CA TYR A 22 -12.04 -16.86 -8.06
C TYR A 22 -12.86 -18.11 -8.40
N ALA A 23 -13.56 -18.10 -9.53
CA ALA A 23 -14.28 -19.27 -10.04
C ALA A 23 -13.37 -20.30 -10.74
N LYS A 24 -12.04 -20.08 -10.77
CA LYS A 24 -11.05 -20.91 -11.48
C LYS A 24 -11.32 -21.04 -12.99
N ARG A 25 -12.01 -20.08 -13.56
CA ARG A 25 -12.29 -20.01 -15.00
C ARG A 25 -11.20 -19.20 -15.69
N TRP A 26 -10.01 -19.81 -15.81
CA TRP A 26 -8.79 -19.13 -16.24
C TRP A 26 -8.88 -18.51 -17.64
N GLY A 27 -9.52 -19.21 -18.60
CA GLY A 27 -9.74 -18.70 -19.95
C GLY A 27 -10.58 -17.42 -19.96
N ASP A 28 -11.72 -17.42 -19.24
CA ASP A 28 -12.56 -16.23 -19.14
C ASP A 28 -11.85 -15.06 -18.42
N ALA A 29 -10.99 -15.36 -17.45
CA ALA A 29 -10.21 -14.35 -16.77
C ALA A 29 -9.20 -13.69 -17.73
N ILE A 30 -8.48 -14.50 -18.53
CA ILE A 30 -7.53 -14.04 -19.55
C ILE A 30 -8.24 -13.18 -20.59
N ASP A 31 -9.37 -13.65 -21.13
CA ASP A 31 -10.14 -12.91 -22.12
C ASP A 31 -10.61 -11.56 -21.60
N ALA A 32 -11.11 -11.53 -20.36
CA ALA A 32 -11.53 -10.28 -19.73
C ALA A 32 -10.35 -9.32 -19.49
N CYS A 33 -9.19 -9.81 -19.08
CA CYS A 33 -7.97 -9.00 -18.96
C CYS A 33 -7.54 -8.42 -20.32
N ASN A 34 -7.56 -9.23 -21.38
CA ASN A 34 -7.22 -8.79 -22.73
C ASN A 34 -8.16 -7.67 -23.22
N GLU A 35 -9.45 -7.71 -22.84
CA GLU A 35 -10.37 -6.60 -23.15
C GLU A 35 -10.01 -5.31 -22.40
N VAL A 36 -9.52 -5.41 -21.15
CA VAL A 36 -9.03 -4.22 -20.40
C VAL A 36 -7.79 -3.64 -21.08
N LEU A 37 -6.86 -4.48 -21.53
CA LEU A 37 -5.63 -4.05 -22.20
C LEU A 37 -5.88 -3.31 -23.53
N LYS A 38 -7.03 -3.49 -24.16
CA LYS A 38 -7.44 -2.73 -25.37
C LYS A 38 -7.96 -1.32 -25.05
N LEU A 39 -8.11 -0.99 -23.79
CA LEU A 39 -8.62 0.30 -23.32
C LEU A 39 -7.46 1.25 -22.94
N ASN A 40 -7.76 2.52 -22.73
CA ASN A 40 -6.78 3.56 -22.44
C ASN A 40 -6.30 3.55 -20.97
N TYR A 41 -5.95 2.39 -20.44
CA TYR A 41 -5.27 2.25 -19.16
C TYR A 41 -3.79 1.99 -19.38
N SER A 42 -2.96 2.50 -18.50
CA SER A 42 -1.51 2.28 -18.55
C SER A 42 -0.93 2.32 -17.15
N LEU A 43 0.13 1.54 -16.92
CA LEU A 43 0.85 1.58 -15.66
C LEU A 43 1.54 2.93 -15.49
N LEU A 44 1.47 3.48 -14.29
CA LEU A 44 2.28 4.63 -13.90
C LEU A 44 3.75 4.23 -13.88
N GLN A 45 4.58 5.03 -14.51
CA GLN A 45 6.01 4.78 -14.56
C GLN A 45 6.69 5.46 -13.37
N GLY A 46 7.69 4.79 -12.81
CA GLY A 46 8.47 5.33 -11.71
C GLY A 46 9.42 4.29 -11.11
N THR A 47 10.38 4.77 -10.35
CA THR A 47 11.42 3.94 -9.73
C THR A 47 11.57 4.20 -8.22
N THR A 48 10.78 5.12 -7.68
CA THR A 48 10.85 5.52 -6.28
C THR A 48 9.61 5.05 -5.49
N ALA A 49 9.73 5.00 -4.17
CA ALA A 49 8.59 4.74 -3.28
C ALA A 49 7.46 5.75 -3.48
N ASN A 50 7.80 7.03 -3.70
CA ASN A 50 6.81 8.07 -3.93
C ASN A 50 6.07 7.88 -5.26
N ASP A 51 6.72 7.38 -6.30
CA ASP A 51 6.04 7.09 -7.58
C ASP A 51 5.03 5.97 -7.42
N TYR A 52 5.39 4.90 -6.68
CA TYR A 52 4.47 3.83 -6.37
C TYR A 52 3.29 4.32 -5.49
N TYR A 53 3.57 5.16 -4.50
CA TYR A 53 2.54 5.75 -3.63
C TYR A 53 1.53 6.59 -4.41
N LYS A 54 1.96 7.28 -5.47
CA LYS A 54 1.07 8.08 -6.34
C LYS A 54 -0.04 7.27 -7.00
N ILE A 55 0.14 5.96 -7.21
CA ILE A 55 -0.92 5.09 -7.76
C ILE A 55 -2.18 5.18 -6.88
N PHE A 56 -2.01 5.28 -5.56
CA PHE A 56 -3.10 5.27 -4.58
C PHE A 56 -3.56 6.67 -4.16
N THR A 57 -2.76 7.69 -4.37
CA THR A 57 -3.03 9.05 -3.87
C THR A 57 -3.36 10.05 -4.98
N SER A 58 -3.03 9.76 -6.23
CA SER A 58 -3.34 10.65 -7.35
C SER A 58 -4.74 10.37 -7.88
N VAL A 59 -5.56 11.40 -7.89
CA VAL A 59 -6.89 11.34 -8.49
C VAL A 59 -6.77 11.29 -10.01
N ASN A 60 -7.57 10.43 -10.66
CA ASN A 60 -7.64 10.31 -12.13
C ASN A 60 -6.32 9.92 -12.83
N ASN A 61 -5.52 9.06 -12.23
CA ASN A 61 -4.35 8.50 -12.91
C ASN A 61 -4.74 7.40 -13.91
N SER A 62 -3.85 7.10 -14.85
CA SER A 62 -4.08 6.14 -15.95
C SER A 62 -4.21 4.68 -15.50
N GLU A 63 -3.83 4.35 -14.29
CA GLU A 63 -3.87 2.98 -13.74
C GLU A 63 -5.21 2.67 -13.04
N LEU A 64 -5.98 3.72 -12.68
CA LEU A 64 -7.24 3.56 -11.96
C LEU A 64 -8.38 3.13 -12.88
N ILE A 65 -8.91 1.93 -12.65
CA ILE A 65 -10.02 1.36 -13.42
C ILE A 65 -11.38 1.68 -12.76
N LEU A 66 -11.49 1.47 -11.45
CA LEU A 66 -12.72 1.71 -10.68
C LEU A 66 -12.37 2.18 -9.26
N PRO A 67 -12.06 3.45 -9.09
CA PRO A 67 -11.78 3.99 -7.76
C PRO A 67 -13.05 4.28 -6.97
N VAL A 68 -12.94 4.20 -5.65
CA VAL A 68 -13.94 4.75 -4.73
C VAL A 68 -13.39 6.04 -4.14
N TYR A 69 -14.04 7.16 -4.45
CA TYR A 69 -13.63 8.45 -3.94
C TYR A 69 -14.26 8.77 -2.59
N PHE A 70 -13.44 9.27 -1.68
CA PHE A 70 -13.87 9.82 -0.41
C PHE A 70 -13.59 11.32 -0.41
N GLN A 71 -14.44 12.09 0.25
CA GLN A 71 -14.35 13.56 0.29
C GLN A 71 -14.45 14.04 1.73
N GLN A 72 -13.75 15.14 2.02
CA GLN A 72 -13.95 15.86 3.28
C GLN A 72 -15.18 16.76 3.17
N GLY A 73 -16.01 16.77 4.20
CA GLY A 73 -17.21 17.63 4.25
C GLY A 73 -18.32 17.01 5.07
N LYS A 74 -19.23 17.85 5.59
CA LYS A 74 -20.26 17.47 6.57
C LYS A 74 -21.21 16.36 6.08
N ASN A 75 -21.47 16.29 4.77
CA ASN A 75 -22.37 15.30 4.15
C ASN A 75 -21.64 14.46 3.08
N ALA A 76 -20.32 14.44 3.08
CA ALA A 76 -19.53 13.70 2.11
C ALA A 76 -19.29 12.27 2.59
N LYS A 77 -19.08 11.35 1.65
CA LYS A 77 -18.64 9.99 1.95
C LYS A 77 -17.21 10.04 2.48
N GLN A 78 -17.05 9.72 3.74
CA GLN A 78 -15.77 9.73 4.44
C GLN A 78 -15.37 8.31 4.85
N HIS A 79 -14.11 8.13 5.27
CA HIS A 79 -13.61 6.94 5.94
C HIS A 79 -12.79 7.32 7.16
N SER A 80 -12.65 6.39 8.08
CA SER A 80 -11.86 6.55 9.32
C SER A 80 -10.60 5.68 9.29
N PHE A 81 -10.14 5.26 8.11
CA PHE A 81 -9.04 4.30 7.98
C PHE A 81 -7.75 4.84 8.61
N ASP A 82 -7.43 6.11 8.38
CA ASP A 82 -6.23 6.75 8.93
C ASP A 82 -6.14 6.65 10.46
N ILE A 83 -7.30 6.68 11.11
CA ILE A 83 -7.41 6.60 12.56
C ILE A 83 -6.93 5.24 13.07
N TYR A 84 -7.25 4.17 12.37
CA TYR A 84 -6.95 2.80 12.80
C TYR A 84 -5.54 2.34 12.40
N VAL A 85 -4.96 2.92 11.36
CA VAL A 85 -3.68 2.46 10.80
C VAL A 85 -2.49 3.37 11.14
N CYS A 86 -2.73 4.58 11.65
CA CYS A 86 -1.64 5.49 12.02
C CYS A 86 -0.81 4.94 13.19
N PRO A 87 0.47 5.34 13.31
CA PRO A 87 1.29 5.01 14.48
C PRO A 87 0.66 5.50 15.78
N PRO A 88 0.78 4.77 16.91
CA PRO A 88 0.13 5.09 18.17
C PRO A 88 0.43 6.49 18.71
N TYR A 89 1.62 7.01 18.51
CA TYR A 89 1.98 8.36 18.95
C TYR A 89 1.14 9.47 18.29
N ASP A 90 0.65 9.28 17.08
CA ASP A 90 -0.18 10.27 16.41
C ASP A 90 -1.47 10.56 17.19
N TRP A 91 -2.01 9.57 17.88
CA TRP A 91 -3.16 9.69 18.77
C TRP A 91 -2.79 10.37 20.08
N LYS A 92 -1.69 9.97 20.69
CA LYS A 92 -1.19 10.59 21.91
C LYS A 92 -0.90 12.08 21.70
N ALA A 93 -0.29 12.42 20.57
CA ALA A 93 -0.03 13.80 20.17
C ALA A 93 -1.31 14.59 19.91
N ALA A 94 -2.40 13.94 19.49
CA ALA A 94 -3.72 14.55 19.33
C ALA A 94 -4.54 14.64 20.64
N GLY A 95 -3.96 14.26 21.80
CA GLY A 95 -4.60 14.33 23.10
C GLY A 95 -5.56 13.17 23.40
N VAL A 96 -5.54 12.11 22.60
CA VAL A 96 -6.33 10.89 22.88
C VAL A 96 -5.50 9.97 23.77
N THR A 97 -5.92 9.84 25.01
CA THR A 97 -5.16 9.13 26.07
C THR A 97 -5.65 7.70 26.32
N GLU A 98 -6.78 7.31 25.76
CA GLU A 98 -7.39 6.00 26.03
C GLU A 98 -7.83 5.29 24.75
N GLY A 99 -7.65 3.97 24.74
CA GLY A 99 -8.14 3.07 23.73
C GLY A 99 -7.08 2.65 22.72
N SER A 100 -7.23 1.45 22.21
CA SER A 100 -6.38 0.82 21.21
C SER A 100 -6.62 1.45 19.82
N VAL A 101 -6.19 2.66 19.64
CA VAL A 101 -6.28 3.35 18.36
C VAL A 101 -4.88 3.46 17.75
N GLY A 102 -4.80 3.27 16.49
CA GLY A 102 -3.53 3.19 15.74
C GLY A 102 -2.96 1.78 15.69
N ALA A 103 -2.15 1.53 14.68
CA ALA A 103 -1.49 0.25 14.39
C ALA A 103 -2.41 -0.99 14.37
N ALA A 104 -3.70 -0.80 14.10
CA ALA A 104 -4.66 -1.92 14.00
C ALA A 104 -4.40 -2.83 12.78
N VAL A 105 -3.62 -2.35 11.82
CA VAL A 105 -3.19 -3.11 10.64
C VAL A 105 -1.68 -3.16 10.64
N THR A 106 -1.13 -4.32 10.94
CA THR A 106 0.30 -4.60 10.86
C THR A 106 0.57 -5.61 9.75
N PRO A 107 1.65 -5.46 8.97
CA PRO A 107 2.02 -6.47 7.98
C PRO A 107 2.46 -7.75 8.68
N SER A 108 2.17 -8.91 8.06
CA SER A 108 2.81 -10.16 8.50
C SER A 108 4.27 -10.21 8.04
N ASP A 109 5.06 -11.07 8.67
CA ASP A 109 6.46 -11.28 8.27
C ASP A 109 6.57 -11.80 6.84
N GLU A 110 5.65 -12.64 6.39
CA GLU A 110 5.59 -13.13 5.01
C GLU A 110 5.34 -12.00 4.03
N TYR A 111 4.42 -11.08 4.36
CA TYR A 111 4.17 -9.93 3.51
C TYR A 111 5.38 -9.01 3.45
N ALA A 112 6.00 -8.70 4.59
CA ALA A 112 7.21 -7.87 4.64
C ALA A 112 8.38 -8.53 3.90
N SER A 113 8.50 -9.86 3.94
CA SER A 113 9.52 -10.64 3.25
C SER A 113 9.30 -10.76 1.74
N SER A 114 8.06 -10.56 1.27
CA SER A 114 7.75 -10.61 -0.17
C SER A 114 8.36 -9.47 -0.98
N PHE A 115 8.85 -8.43 -0.32
CA PHE A 115 9.59 -7.34 -0.95
C PHE A 115 11.09 -7.64 -1.01
N ASP A 116 11.69 -7.45 -2.16
CA ASP A 116 13.10 -7.73 -2.37
C ASP A 116 14.05 -6.78 -1.61
N ILE A 117 15.27 -7.24 -1.41
CA ILE A 117 16.39 -6.47 -0.88
C ILE A 117 17.53 -6.38 -1.89
N LYS A 118 18.18 -5.24 -1.97
CA LYS A 118 19.31 -5.01 -2.88
C LYS A 118 20.62 -5.38 -2.18
N VAL A 119 21.30 -6.40 -2.71
CA VAL A 119 22.62 -6.85 -2.25
C VAL A 119 23.58 -6.80 -3.42
N ASN A 120 24.74 -6.19 -3.24
CA ASN A 120 25.76 -6.06 -4.29
C ASN A 120 25.22 -5.51 -5.63
N GLY A 121 24.28 -4.58 -5.55
CA GLY A 121 23.69 -3.91 -6.72
C GLY A 121 22.50 -4.62 -7.38
N SER A 122 22.15 -5.85 -6.97
CA SER A 122 21.05 -6.63 -7.53
C SER A 122 19.98 -6.91 -6.49
N TYR A 123 18.70 -6.89 -6.91
CA TYR A 123 17.59 -7.29 -6.06
C TYR A 123 17.51 -8.82 -5.94
N GLN A 124 17.26 -9.30 -4.74
CA GLN A 124 17.03 -10.70 -4.41
C GLN A 124 15.97 -10.82 -3.32
N SER A 125 15.38 -11.99 -3.18
CA SER A 125 14.39 -12.28 -2.14
C SER A 125 14.98 -12.04 -0.75
N PHE A 126 14.21 -11.40 0.10
CA PHE A 126 14.59 -11.13 1.48
C PHE A 126 14.34 -12.36 2.37
N ASP A 127 15.26 -12.63 3.29
CA ASP A 127 15.18 -13.75 4.23
C ASP A 127 15.64 -13.30 5.63
N TRP A 128 14.74 -13.40 6.62
CA TRP A 128 15.03 -13.07 8.02
C TRP A 128 16.14 -13.93 8.62
N SER A 129 16.32 -15.16 8.15
CA SER A 129 17.40 -16.05 8.64
C SER A 129 18.78 -15.60 8.19
N ASN A 130 18.88 -14.70 7.22
CA ASN A 130 20.13 -14.27 6.59
C ASN A 130 20.48 -12.79 6.87
N LEU A 131 20.15 -12.28 8.05
CA LEU A 131 20.35 -10.85 8.39
C LEU A 131 21.81 -10.40 8.31
N SER A 132 22.76 -11.30 8.57
CA SER A 132 24.20 -11.00 8.45
C SER A 132 24.59 -10.57 7.03
N SER A 133 23.95 -11.11 6.00
CA SER A 133 24.16 -10.70 4.60
C SER A 133 23.66 -9.28 4.30
N TYR A 134 22.83 -8.73 5.16
CA TYR A 134 22.26 -7.38 5.06
C TYR A 134 22.86 -6.42 6.11
N ASN A 135 24.02 -6.74 6.65
CA ASN A 135 24.68 -5.99 7.72
C ASN A 135 23.79 -5.79 8.97
N ASN A 136 22.93 -6.75 9.27
CA ASN A 136 21.88 -6.68 10.30
C ASN A 136 20.94 -5.47 10.18
N ALA A 137 20.74 -4.97 8.96
CA ALA A 137 19.89 -3.82 8.65
C ALA A 137 18.71 -4.23 7.72
N PRO A 138 17.70 -4.96 8.24
CA PRO A 138 16.65 -5.58 7.45
C PRO A 138 15.74 -4.61 6.68
N PHE A 139 15.75 -3.35 7.06
CA PHE A 139 14.93 -2.30 6.45
C PHE A 139 15.71 -1.39 5.50
N THR A 140 17.00 -1.62 5.34
CA THR A 140 17.84 -0.85 4.41
C THR A 140 17.93 -1.56 3.07
N ASN A 141 18.05 -0.77 1.99
CA ASN A 141 18.16 -1.28 0.62
C ASN A 141 16.99 -2.19 0.15
N ARG A 142 15.82 -2.04 0.75
CA ARG A 142 14.62 -2.73 0.26
C ARG A 142 14.14 -2.10 -1.04
N GLU A 143 13.38 -2.84 -1.83
CA GLU A 143 12.77 -2.30 -3.04
C GLU A 143 11.81 -1.13 -2.74
N PRO A 144 11.58 -0.20 -3.69
CA PRO A 144 10.78 1.00 -3.46
C PRO A 144 9.36 0.75 -2.94
N ARG A 145 8.72 -0.35 -3.35
CA ARG A 145 7.36 -0.72 -2.90
C ARG A 145 7.30 -1.01 -1.40
N PHE A 146 8.38 -1.53 -0.82
CA PHE A 146 8.48 -1.72 0.63
C PHE A 146 8.28 -0.40 1.37
N TYR A 147 9.04 0.62 1.00
CA TYR A 147 8.99 1.93 1.66
C TYR A 147 7.69 2.69 1.43
N ALA A 148 6.96 2.37 0.37
CA ALA A 148 5.64 2.94 0.10
C ALA A 148 4.50 2.24 0.85
N SER A 149 4.72 1.00 1.30
CA SER A 149 3.66 0.14 1.85
C SER A 149 3.81 -0.14 3.34
N ILE A 150 5.03 -0.07 3.89
CA ILE A 150 5.34 -0.51 5.26
C ILE A 150 6.02 0.60 6.04
N LEU A 151 5.47 0.91 7.20
CA LEU A 151 6.15 1.69 8.23
C LEU A 151 6.94 0.73 9.12
N TYR A 152 8.21 1.07 9.36
CA TYR A 152 9.15 0.26 10.14
C TYR A 152 9.88 1.12 11.16
N ASN A 153 10.55 0.50 12.12
CA ASN A 153 11.34 1.23 13.12
C ASN A 153 12.45 2.05 12.46
N GLY A 154 12.50 3.34 12.73
CA GLY A 154 13.41 4.28 12.09
C GLY A 154 12.91 4.93 10.81
N ALA A 155 11.72 4.55 10.30
CA ALA A 155 11.13 5.21 9.13
C ALA A 155 10.73 6.67 9.45
N THR A 156 10.74 7.51 8.43
CA THR A 156 10.22 8.87 8.54
C THR A 156 8.70 8.87 8.32
N TRP A 157 7.97 9.41 9.27
CA TRP A 157 6.52 9.57 9.22
C TRP A 157 6.12 10.97 9.67
N LYS A 158 5.44 11.72 8.82
CA LYS A 158 4.99 13.10 9.12
C LYS A 158 6.07 13.99 9.75
N GLY A 159 7.29 13.91 9.24
CA GLY A 159 8.43 14.72 9.69
C GLY A 159 9.12 14.26 10.98
N ARG A 160 8.76 13.10 11.53
CA ARG A 160 9.41 12.48 12.68
C ARG A 160 9.93 11.08 12.36
N THR A 161 10.84 10.59 13.16
CA THR A 161 11.34 9.20 13.09
C THR A 161 10.48 8.31 13.97
N LEU A 162 9.99 7.19 13.43
CA LEU A 162 9.23 6.19 14.15
C LEU A 162 10.10 5.42 15.14
N GLN A 163 9.56 5.18 16.34
CA GLN A 163 10.19 4.45 17.44
C GLN A 163 9.29 3.27 17.83
N LEU A 164 9.35 2.17 17.05
CA LEU A 164 8.49 0.98 17.17
C LEU A 164 9.08 -0.09 18.12
N TYR A 165 9.98 0.27 19.00
CA TYR A 165 10.54 -0.61 20.02
C TYR A 165 9.84 -0.42 21.37
N VAL A 166 10.05 -1.35 22.30
CA VAL A 166 9.52 -1.26 23.67
C VAL A 166 9.99 0.05 24.31
N ASP A 167 9.08 0.78 24.96
CA ASP A 167 9.30 2.13 25.51
C ASP A 167 9.56 3.23 24.46
N GLY A 168 9.52 2.94 23.19
CA GLY A 168 9.52 3.93 22.11
C GLY A 168 8.17 4.65 22.02
N ASN A 169 8.16 5.86 21.43
CA ASN A 169 6.91 6.65 21.32
C ASN A 169 5.79 5.95 20.54
N ASP A 170 6.14 5.08 19.58
CA ASP A 170 5.21 4.31 18.74
C ASP A 170 5.22 2.81 19.10
N GLY A 171 5.96 2.42 20.12
CA GLY A 171 6.04 1.06 20.62
C GLY A 171 4.91 0.72 21.59
N TYR A 172 4.82 -0.57 21.92
CA TYR A 172 3.94 -1.06 22.98
C TYR A 172 4.50 -0.65 24.34
N MET A 173 3.65 -0.08 25.19
CA MET A 173 3.92 0.08 26.62
C MET A 173 3.63 -1.20 27.36
#